data_61e6d600442f1ebed240d6d45193154e
#
_entry.id   61e6d600442f1ebed240d6d45193154e
#
_cell.length_a   1.000
_cell.length_b   1.000
_cell.length_c   1.000
_cell.angle_alpha   90.00
_cell.angle_beta   90.00
_cell.angle_gamma   90.00
#
_symmetry.space_group_name_H-M   'P 1'
#
loop_
_entity.id
_entity.type
_entity.pdbx_description
1 polymer ?
#
loop_
_entity_poly.entity_id
_entity_poly.type
_entity_poly.pdbx_seq_one_letter_code
_entity_poly.pdbx_strand_id
1 'polypeptide(L)'
;MALNARAKGAAGEREFCKWLEKHFTLPQEAQRNLEQVRAGGTDVIMPPFAFEVKRRETLDLLAWWIQAKHDADGLELEPVVAFRQNRKPWEFLISASHIGCGLGFIRLDERTFRQWVDGVWEWPE
;
A
#
# COMPACT_ATOMS: atom_id res chain seq x y z
N MET A 1 14.49 3.01 -18.99
CA MET A 1 14.08 4.29 -19.55
C MET A 1 13.05 4.95 -18.64
N ALA A 2 13.20 6.24 -18.41
CA ALA A 2 12.39 7.00 -17.44
C ALA A 2 10.88 6.95 -17.73
N LEU A 3 10.47 7.03 -19.01
CA LEU A 3 9.07 6.97 -19.42
C LEU A 3 8.42 5.64 -19.07
N ASN A 4 9.14 4.53 -19.29
CA ASN A 4 8.61 3.20 -18.98
C ASN A 4 8.47 2.98 -17.49
N ALA A 5 9.40 3.51 -16.68
CA ALA A 5 9.33 3.42 -15.23
C ALA A 5 8.13 4.20 -14.67
N ARG A 6 7.87 5.41 -15.19
CA ARG A 6 6.71 6.22 -14.78
C ARG A 6 5.39 5.55 -15.17
N ALA A 7 5.29 5.06 -16.40
CA ALA A 7 4.10 4.37 -16.87
C ALA A 7 3.81 3.11 -16.04
N LYS A 8 4.86 2.35 -15.71
CA LYS A 8 4.74 1.14 -14.87
C LYS A 8 4.32 1.51 -13.45
N GLY A 9 4.85 2.60 -12.88
CA GLY A 9 4.48 3.08 -11.56
C GLY A 9 3.02 3.50 -11.49
N ALA A 10 2.56 4.31 -12.44
CA ALA A 10 1.16 4.75 -12.50
C ALA A 10 0.20 3.58 -12.74
N ALA A 11 0.59 2.62 -13.60
CA ALA A 11 -0.21 1.43 -13.83
C ALA A 11 -0.31 0.56 -12.57
N GLY A 12 0.78 0.45 -11.82
CA GLY A 12 0.81 -0.28 -10.55
C GLY A 12 -0.12 0.34 -9.52
N GLU A 13 -0.11 1.66 -9.39
CA GLU A 13 -1.00 2.36 -8.46
C GLU A 13 -2.47 2.15 -8.84
N ARG A 14 -2.82 2.25 -10.12
CA ARG A 14 -4.19 1.99 -10.60
C ARG A 14 -4.60 0.55 -10.36
N GLU A 15 -3.71 -0.39 -10.61
CA GLU A 15 -3.94 -1.82 -10.36
C GLU A 15 -4.20 -2.07 -8.88
N PHE A 16 -3.42 -1.45 -8.01
CA PHE A 16 -3.59 -1.59 -6.56
C PHE A 16 -4.92 -0.98 -6.09
N CYS A 17 -5.31 0.17 -6.62
CA CYS A 17 -6.62 0.76 -6.30
C CYS A 17 -7.77 -0.19 -6.63
N LYS A 18 -7.71 -0.87 -7.78
CA LYS A 18 -8.71 -1.87 -8.15
C LYS A 18 -8.70 -3.05 -7.19
N TRP A 19 -7.53 -3.47 -6.75
CA TRP A 19 -7.40 -4.54 -5.76
C TRP A 19 -8.08 -4.16 -4.44
N LEU A 20 -7.86 -2.94 -3.95
CA LEU A 20 -8.50 -2.44 -2.73
C LEU A 20 -10.02 -2.44 -2.86
N GLU A 21 -10.55 -1.93 -3.97
CA GLU A 21 -12.00 -1.89 -4.20
C GLU A 21 -12.62 -3.29 -4.28
N LYS A 22 -11.89 -4.24 -4.83
CA LYS A 22 -12.36 -5.62 -4.95
C LYS A 22 -12.45 -6.33 -3.60
N HIS A 23 -11.52 -6.06 -2.70
CA HIS A 23 -11.37 -6.84 -1.47
C HIS A 23 -11.92 -6.17 -0.21
N PHE A 24 -12.21 -4.88 -0.26
CA PHE A 24 -12.72 -4.14 0.89
C PHE A 24 -13.93 -3.31 0.52
N THR A 25 -14.86 -3.18 1.49
CA THR A 25 -15.97 -2.23 1.35
C THR A 25 -15.48 -0.88 1.84
N LEU A 26 -15.25 0.04 0.92
CA LEU A 26 -14.60 1.31 1.23
C LEU A 26 -15.61 2.40 1.56
N PRO A 27 -15.31 3.27 2.56
CA PRO A 27 -16.07 4.49 2.78
C PRO A 27 -15.99 5.40 1.54
N GLN A 28 -16.98 6.27 1.39
CA GLN A 28 -17.08 7.15 0.22
C GLN A 28 -15.85 8.03 0.03
N GLU A 29 -15.29 8.53 1.11
CA GLU A 29 -14.06 9.34 1.05
C GLU A 29 -12.88 8.55 0.51
N ALA A 30 -12.72 7.31 0.95
CA ALA A 30 -11.66 6.44 0.44
C ALA A 30 -11.86 6.14 -1.04
N GLN A 31 -13.09 5.90 -1.48
CA GLN A 31 -13.40 5.69 -2.90
C GLN A 31 -13.01 6.90 -3.74
N ARG A 32 -13.34 8.11 -3.27
CA ARG A 32 -12.95 9.35 -3.98
C ARG A 32 -11.44 9.51 -4.07
N ASN A 33 -10.72 9.18 -3.00
CA ASN A 33 -9.26 9.21 -3.00
C ASN A 33 -8.69 8.28 -4.07
N LEU A 34 -9.19 7.04 -4.16
CA LEU A 34 -8.74 6.07 -5.17
C LEU A 34 -9.06 6.54 -6.60
N GLU A 35 -10.19 7.18 -6.81
CA GLU A 35 -10.52 7.76 -8.11
C GLU A 35 -9.54 8.85 -8.52
N GLN A 36 -9.09 9.69 -7.58
CA GLN A 36 -8.09 10.70 -7.84
C GLN A 36 -6.74 10.07 -8.24
N VAL A 37 -6.35 8.98 -7.59
CA VAL A 37 -5.15 8.25 -7.95
C VAL A 37 -5.24 7.71 -9.37
N ARG A 38 -6.38 7.12 -9.74
CA ARG A 38 -6.59 6.61 -11.09
C ARG A 38 -6.59 7.71 -12.13
N ALA A 39 -7.01 8.92 -11.78
CA ALA A 39 -7.01 10.07 -12.67
C ALA A 39 -5.65 10.78 -12.79
N GLY A 40 -4.61 10.25 -12.11
CA GLY A 40 -3.26 10.78 -12.20
C GLY A 40 -2.67 11.32 -10.89
N GLY A 41 -3.37 11.11 -9.77
CA GLY A 41 -2.81 11.41 -8.44
C GLY A 41 -1.67 10.45 -8.11
N THR A 42 -0.83 10.82 -7.14
CA THR A 42 0.42 10.09 -6.87
C THR A 42 0.38 9.17 -5.65
N ASP A 43 -0.46 9.46 -4.65
CA ASP A 43 -0.45 8.73 -3.40
C ASP A 43 -1.72 7.91 -3.22
N VAL A 44 -1.56 6.66 -2.79
CA VAL A 44 -2.71 5.84 -2.42
C VAL A 44 -2.91 5.96 -0.92
N ILE A 45 -3.86 6.79 -0.52
CA ILE A 45 -4.20 7.02 0.87
C ILE A 45 -5.61 6.50 1.12
N MET A 46 -5.71 5.59 2.07
CA MET A 46 -6.98 5.01 2.50
C MET A 46 -6.92 4.94 4.02
N PRO A 47 -7.36 5.99 4.73
CA PRO A 47 -7.20 6.02 6.18
C PRO A 47 -7.70 4.76 6.86
N PRO A 48 -6.96 4.21 7.85
CA PRO A 48 -5.78 4.80 8.50
C PRO A 48 -4.45 4.58 7.78
N PHE A 49 -4.45 4.08 6.54
CA PHE A 49 -3.24 3.67 5.84
C PHE A 49 -2.75 4.68 4.82
N ALA A 50 -1.41 4.81 4.73
CA ALA A 50 -0.73 5.42 3.61
C ALA A 50 0.07 4.32 2.89
N PHE A 51 -0.28 4.05 1.64
CA PHE A 51 0.34 2.98 0.86
C PHE A 51 1.43 3.51 -0.05
N GLU A 52 2.60 2.89 0.04
CA GLU A 52 3.65 2.99 -0.97
C GLU A 52 3.49 1.81 -1.91
N VAL A 53 3.21 2.06 -3.19
CA VAL A 53 2.91 1.01 -4.16
C VAL A 53 4.10 0.79 -5.08
N LYS A 54 4.59 -0.44 -5.17
CA LYS A 54 5.74 -0.81 -5.99
C LYS A 54 5.40 -1.97 -6.93
N ARG A 55 5.55 -1.72 -8.22
CA ARG A 55 5.47 -2.75 -9.26
C ARG A 55 6.88 -2.93 -9.82
N ARG A 56 7.61 -3.91 -9.29
CA ARG A 56 9.03 -4.14 -9.62
C ARG A 56 9.33 -5.62 -9.69
N GLU A 57 10.24 -6.01 -10.57
CA GLU A 57 10.74 -7.38 -10.61
C GLU A 57 11.86 -7.61 -9.58
N THR A 58 12.69 -6.61 -9.36
CA THR A 58 13.72 -6.65 -8.32
C THR A 58 13.21 -6.00 -7.05
N LEU A 59 13.29 -6.72 -5.94
CA LEU A 59 12.79 -6.24 -4.65
C LEU A 59 13.87 -5.47 -3.89
N ASP A 60 13.48 -4.35 -3.30
CA ASP A 60 14.32 -3.54 -2.42
C ASP A 60 13.49 -3.15 -1.19
N LEU A 61 13.16 -4.16 -0.38
CA LEU A 61 12.19 -4.04 0.69
C LEU A 61 12.58 -3.00 1.73
N LEU A 62 13.84 -2.95 2.11
CA LEU A 62 14.28 -2.00 3.13
C LEU A 62 14.16 -0.55 2.65
N ALA A 63 14.60 -0.27 1.43
CA ALA A 63 14.49 1.08 0.86
C ALA A 63 13.03 1.51 0.74
N TRP A 64 12.16 0.61 0.29
CA TRP A 64 10.73 0.90 0.16
C TRP A 64 10.09 1.15 1.53
N TRP A 65 10.48 0.38 2.53
CA TRP A 65 9.96 0.56 3.89
C TRP A 65 10.37 1.92 4.48
N ILE A 66 11.63 2.30 4.30
CA ILE A 66 12.13 3.60 4.78
C ILE A 66 11.35 4.74 4.13
N GLN A 67 11.13 4.67 2.81
CA GLN A 67 10.35 5.66 2.08
C GLN A 67 8.91 5.73 2.59
N ALA A 68 8.26 4.58 2.76
CA ALA A 68 6.88 4.51 3.24
C ALA A 68 6.73 5.12 4.64
N LYS A 69 7.66 4.82 5.54
CA LYS A 69 7.65 5.40 6.88
C LYS A 69 7.82 6.91 6.85
N HIS A 70 8.74 7.39 6.06
CA HIS A 70 8.99 8.83 5.94
C HIS A 70 7.73 9.56 5.43
N ASP A 71 7.13 9.05 4.37
CA ASP A 71 5.95 9.67 3.77
C ASP A 71 4.73 9.62 4.68
N ALA A 72 4.51 8.50 5.35
CA ALA A 72 3.37 8.32 6.26
C ALA A 72 3.51 9.15 7.53
N ASP A 73 4.72 9.34 8.01
CA ASP A 73 4.99 10.12 9.23
C ASP A 73 4.48 11.55 9.10
N GLY A 74 4.72 12.18 7.95
CA GLY A 74 4.22 13.52 7.68
C GLY A 74 2.70 13.63 7.59
N LEU A 75 2.00 12.51 7.38
CA LEU A 75 0.54 12.44 7.25
C LEU A 75 -0.14 11.91 8.52
N GLU A 76 0.62 11.48 9.51
CA GLU A 76 0.11 10.81 10.72
C GLU A 76 -0.74 9.57 10.38
N LEU A 77 -0.33 8.83 9.35
CA LEU A 77 -1.00 7.62 8.90
C LEU A 77 -0.10 6.39 9.09
N GLU A 78 -0.71 5.21 9.08
CA GLU A 78 0.01 3.94 9.21
C GLU A 78 0.68 3.58 7.88
N PRO A 79 2.02 3.42 7.85
CA PRO A 79 2.71 3.07 6.62
C PRO A 79 2.48 1.62 6.24
N VAL A 80 2.22 1.39 4.95
CA VAL A 80 2.14 0.06 4.37
C VAL A 80 2.83 0.10 3.01
N VAL A 81 3.70 -0.86 2.73
CA VAL A 81 4.21 -1.05 1.38
C VAL A 81 3.39 -2.15 0.73
N ALA A 82 2.79 -1.86 -0.41
CA ALA A 82 2.14 -2.86 -1.26
C ALA A 82 3.01 -3.06 -2.49
N PHE A 83 3.48 -4.29 -2.72
CA PHE A 83 4.35 -4.55 -3.84
C PHE A 83 3.95 -5.82 -4.59
N ARG A 84 4.27 -5.84 -5.88
CA ARG A 84 3.95 -6.98 -6.74
C ARG A 84 5.01 -7.15 -7.81
N GLN A 85 5.41 -8.39 -8.03
CA GLN A 85 6.20 -8.81 -9.18
C GLN A 85 5.26 -9.34 -10.27
N ASN A 86 5.73 -9.44 -11.51
CA ASN A 86 4.92 -9.99 -12.60
C ASN A 86 4.46 -11.42 -12.27
N ARG A 87 3.19 -11.72 -12.56
CA ARG A 87 2.59 -13.05 -12.38
C ARG A 87 2.56 -13.53 -10.92
N LYS A 88 2.74 -12.63 -9.96
CA LYS A 88 2.65 -12.95 -8.54
C LYS A 88 1.56 -12.12 -7.88
N PRO A 89 1.00 -12.59 -6.77
CA PRO A 89 0.02 -11.80 -6.03
C PRO A 89 0.69 -10.60 -5.34
N TRP A 90 -0.12 -9.67 -4.87
CA TRP A 90 0.35 -8.58 -4.03
C TRP A 90 0.92 -9.12 -2.71
N GLU A 91 1.97 -8.50 -2.24
CA GLU A 91 2.53 -8.72 -0.92
C GLU A 91 2.66 -7.39 -0.20
N PHE A 92 2.83 -7.44 1.12
CA PHE A 92 2.72 -6.25 1.95
C PHE A 92 3.81 -6.21 3.01
N LEU A 93 4.27 -4.99 3.31
CA LEU A 93 5.13 -4.74 4.46
C LEU A 93 4.36 -3.87 5.44
N ILE A 94 4.33 -4.27 6.70
CA ILE A 94 3.76 -3.47 7.79
C ILE A 94 4.78 -3.34 8.91
N SER A 95 4.54 -2.42 9.83
CA SER A 95 5.47 -2.19 10.94
C SER A 95 5.56 -3.42 11.84
N ALA A 96 6.78 -3.80 12.21
CA ALA A 96 7.01 -4.88 13.16
C ALA A 96 6.51 -4.52 14.57
N SER A 97 6.18 -3.25 14.84
CA SER A 97 5.58 -2.85 16.11
C SER A 97 4.24 -3.55 16.37
N HIS A 98 3.55 -3.99 15.33
CA HIS A 98 2.29 -4.72 15.47
C HIS A 98 2.45 -6.11 16.06
N ILE A 99 3.67 -6.66 16.04
CA ILE A 99 3.98 -7.93 16.72
C ILE A 99 4.90 -7.75 17.93
N GLY A 100 5.00 -6.50 18.43
CA GLY A 100 5.77 -6.20 19.62
C GLY A 100 7.25 -5.94 19.40
N CYS A 101 7.71 -5.87 18.15
CA CYS A 101 9.10 -5.50 17.85
C CYS A 101 9.18 -3.98 17.65
N GLY A 102 10.17 -3.32 18.26
CA GLY A 102 10.24 -1.85 18.25
C GLY A 102 10.62 -1.24 16.92
N LEU A 103 11.36 -1.96 16.06
CA LEU A 103 11.87 -1.45 14.80
C LEU A 103 11.68 -2.48 13.68
N GLY A 104 11.63 -1.98 12.45
CA GLY A 104 11.60 -2.83 11.27
C GLY A 104 10.20 -3.12 10.76
N PHE A 105 10.15 -4.08 9.86
CA PHE A 105 8.92 -4.45 9.16
C PHE A 105 8.76 -5.96 9.10
N ILE A 106 7.53 -6.39 8.86
CA ILE A 106 7.21 -7.78 8.55
C ILE A 106 6.57 -7.85 7.18
N ARG A 107 6.81 -8.96 6.48
CA ARG A 107 6.29 -9.21 5.14
C ARG A 107 5.11 -10.15 5.23
N LEU A 108 3.98 -9.74 4.65
CA LEU A 108 2.74 -10.49 4.67
C LEU A 108 2.31 -10.84 3.25
N ASP A 109 1.71 -12.03 3.10
CA ASP A 109 1.01 -12.34 1.87
C ASP A 109 -0.35 -11.64 1.82
N GLU A 110 -0.99 -11.71 0.66
CA GLU A 110 -2.25 -11.05 0.39
C GLU A 110 -3.36 -11.46 1.38
N ARG A 111 -3.49 -12.76 1.62
CA ARG A 111 -4.49 -13.29 2.55
C ARG A 111 -4.27 -12.81 3.98
N THR A 112 -3.02 -12.89 4.44
CA THR A 112 -2.67 -12.49 5.81
C THR A 112 -2.87 -10.99 6.02
N PHE A 113 -2.50 -10.19 5.02
CA PHE A 113 -2.73 -8.74 5.09
C PHE A 113 -4.22 -8.42 5.20
N ARG A 114 -5.06 -9.06 4.39
CA ARG A 114 -6.51 -8.85 4.43
C ARG A 114 -7.10 -9.24 5.79
N GLN A 115 -6.67 -10.37 6.34
CA GLN A 115 -7.10 -10.81 7.67
C GLN A 115 -6.66 -9.84 8.76
N TRP A 116 -5.44 -9.32 8.64
CA TRP A 116 -4.93 -8.34 9.60
C TRP A 116 -5.76 -7.05 9.57
N VAL A 117 -6.06 -6.53 8.39
CA VAL A 117 -6.89 -5.32 8.25
C VAL A 117 -8.27 -5.55 8.85
N ASP A 118 -8.92 -6.66 8.51
CA ASP A 118 -10.29 -6.95 8.98
C ASP A 118 -10.34 -7.22 10.49
N GLY A 119 -9.27 -7.77 11.07
CA GLY A 119 -9.25 -8.18 12.48
C GLY A 119 -8.70 -7.14 13.44
N VAL A 120 -7.90 -6.19 12.96
CA VAL A 120 -7.17 -5.25 13.82
C VAL A 120 -7.65 -3.82 13.66
N TRP A 121 -8.02 -3.44 12.45
CA TRP A 121 -8.42 -2.07 12.13
C TRP A 121 -9.92 -1.94 11.99
N GLU A 122 -10.46 -0.88 12.59
CA GLU A 122 -11.83 -0.47 12.36
C GLU A 122 -11.83 0.60 11.26
N TRP A 123 -12.67 0.39 10.25
CA TRP A 123 -12.80 1.34 9.17
C TRP A 123 -13.52 2.60 9.65
N PRO A 124 -13.10 3.81 9.25
CA PRO A 124 -13.83 5.02 9.58
C PRO A 124 -15.22 4.99 8.95
N GLU A 125 -16.19 5.34 9.73
CA GLU A 125 -17.60 5.42 9.29
C GLU A 125 -17.87 6.69 8.48
#